data_59ef6a427cb4d26053a9d42df9f3c7d8
#
_entry.id   59ef6a427cb4d26053a9d42df9f3c7d8
#
_cell.length_a   1.000
_cell.length_b   1.000
_cell.length_c   1.000
_cell.angle_alpha   90.00
_cell.angle_beta   90.00
_cell.angle_gamma   90.00
#
_symmetry.space_group_name_H-M   'P 1'
#
loop_
_entity.id
_entity.type
_entity.pdbx_description
1 polymer ?
#
loop_
_entity_poly.entity_id
_entity_poly.type
_entity_poly.pdbx_seq_one_letter_code
_entity_poly.pdbx_strand_id
1 'polypeptide(L)'
;YTRSITNGRLEQQWTVPNEHKSTVLFDGGANGVGTTINLTEPYTNYSILLVSGTYPGGVIEGFGLTALPNAIQLSKANVVDSDGNGGGIYECLLSKTSSTTLRIDNDVYFDLGKTSGSGA
;
A
#
# COMPACT_ATOMS: atom_id res chain seq x y z
N TYR A 1 7.20 0.33 -28.53
CA TYR A 1 6.96 0.11 -27.94
C TYR A 1 6.48 0.22 -27.15
N THR A 2 6.32 0.12 -26.81
CA THR A 2 5.63 0.32 -25.97
C THR A 2 5.86 0.05 -24.75
N ARG A 3 6.04 0.26 -23.88
CA ARG A 3 6.15 0.05 -22.84
C ARG A 3 5.48 0.16 -21.89
N SER A 4 5.28 0.06 -21.10
CA SER A 4 4.47 0.08 -20.21
C SER A 4 4.29 0.07 -19.14
N ILE A 5 4.14 0.28 -18.31
CA ILE A 5 3.67 0.09 -17.36
C ILE A 5 2.95 0.38 -16.76
N THR A 6 2.88 0.77 -16.31
CA THR A 6 2.02 0.88 -15.79
C THR A 6 1.24 1.04 -15.26
N ASN A 7 0.93 1.20 -14.68
CA ASN A 7 0.20 1.15 -14.23
C ASN A 7 0.07 0.99 -13.96
N GLY A 8 0.39 1.05 -13.80
CA GLY A 8 0.36 0.79 -13.83
C GLY A 8 0.85 1.23 -14.23
N ARG A 9 1.41 1.73 -14.46
CA ARG A 9 1.78 1.93 -15.14
C ARG A 9 2.76 2.21 -15.36
N LEU A 10 3.62 2.19 -15.64
CA LEU A 10 4.28 2.15 -16.10
C LEU A 10 4.62 2.57 -16.88
N GLU A 11 5.02 3.06 -17.46
CA GLU A 11 5.17 2.97 -18.26
C GLU A 11 5.39 3.33 -19.22
N GLN A 12 5.78 3.73 -19.95
CA GLN A 12 5.65 3.63 -20.94
C GLN A 12 5.19 3.63 -21.77
N GLN A 13 5.08 4.16 -22.09
CA GLN A 13 4.28 3.69 -22.72
C GLN A 13 4.30 3.36 -23.68
N TRP A 14 4.49 2.97 -23.54
CA TRP A 14 4.39 2.26 -24.40
C TRP A 14 3.31 1.90 -24.96
N THR A 15 2.99 1.77 -25.79
CA THR A 15 1.90 1.50 -26.13
C THR A 15 1.24 0.68 -25.89
N VAL A 16 0.84 0.82 -25.41
CA VAL A 16 0.17 -0.05 -25.18
C VAL A 16 -0.99 0.05 -24.99
N PRO A 17 -1.40 -0.45 -25.39
CA PRO A 17 -2.75 -0.60 -25.43
C PRO A 17 -3.27 -0.77 -24.05
N ASN A 18 -4.45 -0.77 -23.89
CA ASN A 18 -5.15 -0.69 -22.70
C ASN A 18 -5.49 -1.94 -22.06
N GLU A 19 -4.68 -2.92 -22.22
CA GLU A 19 -4.96 -4.21 -21.70
C GLU A 19 -4.72 -4.31 -20.22
N HIS A 20 -4.02 -3.33 -19.67
CA HIS A 20 -3.66 -3.39 -18.25
C HIS A 20 -4.68 -2.66 -17.42
N LYS A 21 -5.88 -3.18 -17.42
CA LYS A 21 -6.94 -2.60 -16.63
C LYS A 21 -6.83 -3.10 -15.20
N SER A 22 -7.14 -2.20 -14.28
CA SER A 22 -7.22 -2.55 -12.88
C SER A 22 -8.63 -2.95 -12.51
N THR A 23 -8.75 -3.92 -11.65
CA THR A 23 -10.02 -4.29 -11.05
C THR A 23 -9.99 -3.88 -9.60
N VAL A 24 -11.01 -3.17 -9.15
CA VAL A 24 -11.08 -2.73 -7.77
C VAL A 24 -11.62 -3.86 -6.92
N LEU A 25 -10.83 -4.32 -5.97
CA LEU A 25 -11.22 -5.38 -5.06
C LEU A 25 -11.73 -4.86 -3.73
N PHE A 26 -11.37 -3.63 -3.37
CA PHE A 26 -11.84 -3.00 -2.16
C PHE A 26 -11.72 -1.49 -2.34
N ASP A 27 -12.78 -0.78 -2.00
CA ASP A 27 -12.77 0.68 -2.01
C ASP A 27 -13.60 1.14 -0.83
N GLY A 28 -12.93 1.60 0.21
CA GLY A 28 -13.63 1.99 1.42
C GLY A 28 -12.67 2.33 2.53
N GLY A 29 -13.20 2.46 3.72
CA GLY A 29 -12.43 2.79 4.89
C GLY A 29 -11.93 1.55 5.61
N ALA A 30 -10.69 1.60 6.07
CA ALA A 30 -10.12 0.59 6.93
C ALA A 30 -9.05 1.27 7.77
N ASN A 31 -9.13 1.14 9.08
CA ASN A 31 -8.23 1.87 9.92
C ASN A 31 -7.96 1.10 11.21
N GLY A 32 -6.70 1.05 11.60
CA GLY A 32 -6.29 0.47 12.86
C GLY A 32 -5.96 -1.00 12.79
N VAL A 33 -5.09 -1.40 13.68
CA VAL A 33 -4.64 -2.79 13.78
C VAL A 33 -5.83 -3.70 14.11
N GLY A 34 -5.90 -4.82 13.41
CA GLY A 34 -6.97 -5.79 13.59
C GLY A 34 -8.11 -5.65 12.60
N THR A 35 -8.14 -4.55 11.83
CA THR A 35 -9.20 -4.34 10.86
C THR A 35 -9.06 -5.32 9.70
N THR A 36 -10.16 -5.94 9.33
CA THR A 36 -10.21 -6.85 8.19
C THR A 36 -10.70 -6.10 6.96
N ILE A 37 -10.02 -6.32 5.86
CA ILE A 37 -10.38 -5.76 4.56
C ILE A 37 -10.94 -6.92 3.73
N ASN A 38 -12.22 -6.82 3.36
CA ASN A 38 -12.89 -7.86 2.61
C ASN A 38 -12.85 -7.53 1.13
N LEU A 39 -12.22 -8.41 0.36
CA LEU A 39 -12.08 -8.22 -1.07
C LEU A 39 -13.30 -8.78 -1.80
N THR A 40 -13.64 -8.18 -2.94
CA THR A 40 -14.82 -8.59 -3.70
C THR A 40 -14.61 -9.91 -4.43
N GLU A 41 -13.36 -10.32 -4.62
CA GLU A 41 -13.03 -11.61 -5.21
C GLU A 41 -11.63 -12.00 -4.76
N PRO A 42 -11.22 -13.25 -4.94
CA PRO A 42 -9.90 -13.70 -4.48
C PRO A 42 -8.79 -12.93 -5.18
N TYR A 43 -7.82 -12.46 -4.40
CA TYR A 43 -6.66 -11.78 -5.00
C TYR A 43 -5.81 -12.73 -5.82
N THR A 44 -6.00 -14.04 -5.63
CA THR A 44 -5.26 -15.04 -6.39
C THR A 44 -5.63 -15.05 -7.88
N ASN A 45 -6.70 -14.35 -8.25
CA ASN A 45 -7.05 -14.18 -9.66
C ASN A 45 -6.13 -13.19 -10.36
N TYR A 46 -5.24 -12.54 -9.64
CA TYR A 46 -4.35 -11.50 -10.17
C TYR A 46 -2.92 -11.79 -9.74
N SER A 47 -1.97 -11.20 -10.43
CA SER A 47 -0.55 -11.38 -10.12
C SER A 47 -0.07 -10.38 -9.08
N ILE A 48 -0.63 -9.19 -9.08
CA ILE A 48 -0.18 -8.08 -8.25
C ILE A 48 -1.39 -7.39 -7.64
N LEU A 49 -1.28 -7.07 -6.35
CA LEU A 49 -2.21 -6.18 -5.68
C LEU A 49 -1.55 -4.81 -5.56
N LEU A 50 -2.23 -3.80 -6.09
CA LEU A 50 -1.83 -2.42 -5.89
C LEU A 50 -2.68 -1.86 -4.75
N VAL A 51 -2.04 -1.20 -3.80
CA VAL A 51 -2.70 -0.70 -2.61
C VAL A 51 -2.39 0.78 -2.47
N SER A 52 -3.41 1.57 -2.21
CA SER A 52 -3.22 2.96 -1.87
C SER A 52 -4.18 3.35 -0.76
N GLY A 53 -3.79 4.34 0.00
CA GLY A 53 -4.61 4.83 1.09
C GLY A 53 -4.07 6.14 1.60
N THR A 54 -4.70 6.64 2.65
CA THR A 54 -4.25 7.88 3.27
C THR A 54 -3.71 7.61 4.66
N TYR A 55 -2.76 8.42 5.05
CA TYR A 55 -2.22 8.41 6.40
C TYR A 55 -2.06 9.88 6.82
N PRO A 56 -1.73 10.18 8.08
CA PRO A 56 -1.70 11.57 8.53
C PRO A 56 -0.82 12.50 7.69
N GLY A 57 0.20 11.97 7.03
CA GLY A 57 1.09 12.78 6.19
C GLY A 57 0.69 12.86 4.73
N GLY A 58 -0.40 12.23 4.31
CA GLY A 58 -0.83 12.27 2.91
C GLY A 58 -1.23 10.93 2.36
N VAL A 59 -0.73 10.58 1.19
CA VAL A 59 -1.08 9.34 0.48
C VAL A 59 0.07 8.36 0.58
N ILE A 60 -0.26 7.11 0.83
CA ILE A 60 0.70 6.03 0.81
C ILE A 60 0.24 4.99 -0.21
N GLU A 61 1.21 4.38 -0.88
CA GLU A 61 0.89 3.41 -1.91
C GLU A 61 2.00 2.37 -2.01
N GLY A 62 1.64 1.21 -2.53
CA GLY A 62 2.57 0.13 -2.70
C GLY A 62 1.93 -1.04 -3.39
N PHE A 63 2.65 -2.15 -3.45
CA PHE A 63 2.12 -3.32 -4.11
C PHE A 63 2.65 -4.57 -3.42
N GLY A 64 1.97 -5.70 -3.72
CA GLY A 64 2.41 -7.00 -3.27
C GLY A 64 2.12 -8.05 -4.32
N LEU A 65 2.96 -9.07 -4.34
CA LEU A 65 2.76 -10.20 -5.25
C LEU A 65 1.78 -11.17 -4.62
N THR A 66 0.80 -11.58 -5.40
CA THR A 66 -0.26 -12.44 -4.88
C THR A 66 0.20 -13.88 -4.68
N ALA A 67 1.23 -14.29 -5.41
CA ALA A 67 1.73 -15.65 -5.32
C ALA A 67 2.54 -15.92 -4.06
N LEU A 68 2.97 -14.89 -3.37
CA LEU A 68 3.80 -15.05 -2.18
C LEU A 68 2.95 -14.91 -0.93
N PRO A 69 3.25 -15.66 0.13
CA PRO A 69 2.48 -15.56 1.37
C PRO A 69 2.82 -14.34 2.21
N ASN A 70 3.81 -13.57 1.77
CA ASN A 70 4.30 -12.44 2.54
C ASN A 70 3.24 -11.36 2.68
N ALA A 71 3.25 -10.69 3.81
CA ALA A 71 2.41 -9.53 4.02
C ALA A 71 2.83 -8.40 3.07
N ILE A 72 1.90 -7.50 2.80
CA ILE A 72 2.17 -6.32 1.99
C ILE A 72 2.55 -5.20 2.95
N GLN A 73 3.73 -4.66 2.77
CA GLN A 73 4.21 -3.57 3.62
C GLN A 73 4.18 -2.27 2.83
N LEU A 74 3.51 -1.28 3.40
CA LEU A 74 3.49 0.07 2.86
C LEU A 74 4.30 0.95 3.80
N SER A 75 5.20 1.74 3.24
CA SER A 75 6.04 2.64 4.03
C SER A 75 6.14 3.98 3.35
N LYS A 76 6.20 5.03 4.14
CA LYS A 76 6.35 6.39 3.63
C LYS A 76 7.16 7.19 4.63
N ALA A 77 8.12 7.91 4.11
CA ALA A 77 8.90 8.83 4.94
C ALA A 77 8.43 10.25 4.66
N ASN A 78 8.42 11.06 5.70
CA ASN A 78 8.13 12.48 5.61
C ASN A 78 9.25 13.23 6.30
N VAL A 79 9.93 14.10 5.58
CA VAL A 79 11.09 14.81 6.10
C VAL A 79 10.81 16.30 5.99
N VAL A 80 11.00 17.01 7.10
CA VAL A 80 10.81 18.45 7.14
C VAL A 80 12.15 19.10 6.86
N ASP A 81 12.17 20.05 5.91
CA ASP A 81 13.43 20.63 5.48
C ASP A 81 13.71 22.02 6.05
N SER A 82 12.77 22.59 6.79
CA SER A 82 12.88 24.01 7.09
C SER A 82 13.69 24.31 8.34
N ASP A 83 13.63 23.51 9.37
CA ASP A 83 14.28 23.86 10.62
C ASP A 83 14.91 22.70 11.34
N GLY A 84 14.99 21.57 10.67
CA GLY A 84 15.64 20.42 11.24
C GLY A 84 14.87 19.71 12.32
N ASN A 85 13.59 20.00 12.45
CA ASN A 85 12.82 19.34 13.47
C ASN A 85 12.39 17.97 13.10
N GLY A 86 13.01 17.41 12.13
CA GLY A 86 12.90 15.99 11.91
C GLY A 86 11.97 15.60 10.82
N GLY A 87 11.19 14.63 11.09
CA GLY A 87 10.32 13.99 10.13
C GLY A 87 9.81 12.73 10.75
N GLY A 88 9.24 11.87 9.95
CA GLY A 88 8.69 10.64 10.46
C GLY A 88 8.63 9.56 9.40
N ILE A 89 8.36 8.36 9.86
CA ILE A 89 8.16 7.21 9.00
C ILE A 89 6.85 6.56 9.37
N TYR A 90 6.03 6.31 8.35
CA TYR A 90 4.78 5.59 8.55
C TYR A 90 4.90 4.21 7.95
N GLU A 91 4.34 3.23 8.64
CA GLU A 91 4.31 1.86 8.15
C GLU A 91 2.94 1.26 8.36
N CYS A 92 2.43 0.58 7.33
CA CYS A 92 1.22 -0.20 7.41
C CYS A 92 1.53 -1.59 6.86
N LEU A 93 1.14 -2.61 7.61
CA LEU A 93 1.38 -3.99 7.22
C LEU A 93 0.04 -4.67 7.02
N LEU A 94 -0.16 -5.26 5.85
CA LEU A 94 -1.39 -5.96 5.50
C LEU A 94 -1.06 -7.44 5.35
N SER A 95 -1.62 -8.25 6.24
CA SER A 95 -1.45 -9.70 6.17
C SER A 95 -2.52 -10.32 5.30
N LYS A 96 -2.15 -11.37 4.59
CA LYS A 96 -3.08 -12.13 3.78
C LYS A 96 -3.67 -13.23 4.65
N THR A 97 -4.87 -13.01 5.16
CA THR A 97 -5.50 -13.97 6.08
C THR A 97 -6.31 -15.02 5.36
N SER A 98 -6.77 -14.71 4.15
CA SER A 98 -7.39 -15.69 3.25
C SER A 98 -7.29 -15.13 1.84
N SER A 99 -7.75 -15.89 0.85
CA SER A 99 -7.69 -15.41 -0.54
C SER A 99 -8.59 -14.21 -0.79
N THR A 100 -9.53 -13.94 0.10
CA THR A 100 -10.47 -12.83 -0.03
C THR A 100 -10.39 -11.83 1.11
N THR A 101 -9.43 -11.96 2.01
CA THR A 101 -9.33 -11.06 3.15
C THR A 101 -7.89 -10.67 3.44
N LEU A 102 -7.71 -9.40 3.76
CA LEU A 102 -6.47 -8.89 4.30
C LEU A 102 -6.76 -8.34 5.70
N ARG A 103 -5.73 -8.23 6.52
CA ARG A 103 -5.88 -7.68 7.86
C ARG A 103 -4.75 -6.70 8.11
N ILE A 104 -5.08 -5.58 8.73
CA ILE A 104 -4.08 -4.60 9.13
C ILE A 104 -3.40 -5.13 10.39
N ASP A 105 -2.13 -5.47 10.27
CA ASP A 105 -1.36 -6.01 11.40
C ASP A 105 -0.45 -4.98 12.02
N ASN A 106 -0.14 -3.91 11.30
CA ASN A 106 0.64 -2.80 11.84
C ASN A 106 0.15 -1.50 11.22
N ASP A 107 0.14 -0.44 12.01
CA ASP A 107 -0.35 0.87 11.59
C ASP A 107 0.29 1.86 12.54
N VAL A 108 1.48 2.33 12.19
CA VAL A 108 2.32 3.06 13.14
C VAL A 108 3.00 4.23 12.45
N TYR A 109 3.17 5.30 13.20
CA TYR A 109 3.95 6.46 12.79
C TYR A 109 5.08 6.64 13.78
N PHE A 110 6.28 6.82 13.28
CA PHE A 110 7.47 7.01 14.10
C PHE A 110 8.07 8.37 13.78
N ASP A 111 8.10 9.23 14.79
CA ASP A 111 8.80 10.51 14.71
C ASP A 111 10.29 10.28 14.89
N LEU A 112 11.08 10.80 13.98
CA LEU A 112 12.52 10.80 14.16
C LEU A 112 12.85 11.62 15.41
N GLY A 113 13.72 11.08 16.23
CA GLY A 113 14.03 11.69 17.51
C GLY A 113 13.25 11.15 18.68
N LYS A 114 12.30 10.29 18.42
CA LYS A 114 11.61 9.55 19.47
C LYS A 114 12.17 8.14 19.57
N THR A 115 11.79 7.45 20.64
CA THR A 115 12.30 6.10 20.87
C THR A 115 11.28 5.03 20.55
N SER A 116 10.06 5.41 20.23
CA SER A 116 9.01 4.45 19.89
C SER A 116 8.01 5.09 18.96
N GLY A 117 7.33 4.25 18.20
CA GLY A 117 6.27 4.71 17.32
C GLY A 117 4.96 4.85 18.06
N SER A 118 3.99 5.41 17.35
CA SER A 118 2.62 5.53 17.85
C SER A 118 1.66 5.10 16.77
N GLY A 119 0.45 4.76 17.17
CA GLY A 119 -0.59 4.41 16.23
C GLY A 119 -0.91 5.56 15.29
N ALA A 120 -1.19 5.23 14.07
CA ALA A 120 -1.49 6.23 13.04
C ALA A 120 -2.90 6.11 12.50
#